data_0321df0178fcf7dcf8aa8b249b99784e
#
_entry.id   0321df0178fcf7dcf8aa8b249b99784e
#
_cell.length_a   1.000
_cell.length_b   1.000
_cell.length_c   1.000
_cell.angle_alpha   90.00
_cell.angle_beta   90.00
_cell.angle_gamma   90.00
#
_symmetry.space_group_name_H-M   'P 1'
#
loop_
_entity.id
_entity.type
_entity.pdbx_description
1 polymer ?
#
loop_
_entity_poly.entity_id
_entity_poly.type
_entity_poly.pdbx_seq_one_letter_code
_entity_poly.pdbx_strand_id
1 'polypeptide(L)'
;MRIAQIAPLFEAVPPKLSGGPARVDSSLTEALVAQGHDVTLFASGDSVTSARLDAPWPRALRLDPDIRDWVATYHLTLEYVFRRAHNFDVLHFHMDYFPNSLFSRQPVPFVTTLHGRLDLAEFAAVYRMFPDVPLVSISDSQRRPVPDLC
;
A
#
# COMPACT_ATOMS: atom_id res chain seq x y z
N MET A 1 -9.65 -15.63 -4.72
CA MET A 1 -9.91 -14.62 -3.69
C MET A 1 -10.02 -13.26 -4.37
N ARG A 2 -10.81 -12.35 -3.80
CA ARG A 2 -10.88 -10.95 -4.21
C ARG A 2 -9.87 -10.17 -3.38
N ILE A 3 -8.82 -9.68 -4.02
CA ILE A 3 -7.67 -9.06 -3.34
C ILE A 3 -7.58 -7.60 -3.78
N ALA A 4 -7.50 -6.68 -2.81
CA ALA A 4 -7.12 -5.31 -3.07
C ALA A 4 -5.61 -5.13 -2.85
N GLN A 5 -4.89 -4.66 -3.85
CA GLN A 5 -3.51 -4.18 -3.75
C GLN A 5 -3.53 -2.65 -3.70
N ILE A 6 -2.99 -2.05 -2.67
CA ILE A 6 -3.04 -0.60 -2.47
C ILE A 6 -1.62 -0.03 -2.49
N ALA A 7 -1.27 0.57 -3.63
CA ALA A 7 0.04 1.17 -3.86
C ALA A 7 0.09 2.64 -3.40
N PRO A 8 1.28 3.12 -3.00
CA PRO A 8 1.50 4.56 -2.81
C PRO A 8 1.30 5.32 -4.12
N LEU A 9 0.69 6.50 -4.07
CA LEU A 9 0.43 7.31 -5.26
C LEU A 9 1.66 8.04 -5.81
N PHE A 10 2.81 7.97 -5.16
CA PHE A 10 4.01 8.71 -5.60
C PHE A 10 4.50 8.32 -6.98
N GLU A 11 4.42 7.04 -7.33
CA GLU A 11 4.80 6.51 -8.63
C GLU A 11 3.63 5.79 -9.28
N ALA A 12 3.62 5.74 -10.61
CA ALA A 12 2.78 4.80 -11.34
C ALA A 12 3.25 3.35 -11.10
N VAL A 13 2.37 2.38 -11.26
CA VAL A 13 2.66 0.95 -11.15
C VAL A 13 2.54 0.31 -12.53
N PRO A 14 3.63 -0.20 -13.14
CA PRO A 14 5.04 -0.08 -12.72
C PRO A 14 5.57 1.35 -12.83
N PRO A 15 6.65 1.70 -12.11
CA PRO A 15 7.17 3.06 -12.11
C PRO A 15 7.83 3.41 -13.44
N LYS A 16 7.58 4.64 -13.92
CA LYS A 16 8.15 5.14 -15.18
C LYS A 16 9.64 5.48 -15.08
N LEU A 17 10.10 5.81 -13.87
CA LEU A 17 11.51 6.17 -13.61
C LEU A 17 12.13 5.18 -12.62
N SER A 18 12.29 5.57 -11.38
CA SER A 18 12.83 4.74 -10.31
C SER A 18 11.81 4.66 -9.18
N GLY A 19 11.52 3.46 -8.71
CA GLY A 19 10.56 3.27 -7.63
C GLY A 19 10.58 1.80 -7.18
N GLY A 20 11.38 1.50 -6.15
CA GLY A 20 11.47 0.15 -5.59
C GLY A 20 10.11 -0.39 -5.17
N PRO A 21 9.36 0.30 -4.30
CA PRO A 21 8.02 -0.12 -3.88
C PRO A 21 7.09 -0.41 -5.05
N ALA A 22 6.95 0.53 -5.99
CA ALA A 22 6.04 0.38 -7.12
C ALA A 22 6.41 -0.78 -8.08
N ARG A 23 7.68 -1.22 -8.10
CA ARG A 23 8.09 -2.44 -8.82
C ARG A 23 7.63 -3.70 -8.08
N VAL A 24 7.74 -3.72 -6.76
CA VAL A 24 7.23 -4.82 -5.93
C VAL A 24 5.72 -4.91 -6.09
N ASP A 25 5.01 -3.80 -6.01
CA ASP A 25 3.55 -3.72 -6.18
C ASP A 25 3.13 -4.28 -7.54
N SER A 26 3.82 -3.87 -8.61
CA SER A 26 3.58 -4.39 -9.96
C SER A 26 3.80 -5.90 -10.04
N SER A 27 4.98 -6.37 -9.62
CA SER A 27 5.33 -7.79 -9.71
C SER A 27 4.39 -8.67 -8.91
N LEU A 28 4.01 -8.23 -7.71
CA LEU A 28 3.10 -8.97 -6.85
C LEU A 28 1.68 -8.99 -7.43
N THR A 29 1.19 -7.85 -7.91
CA THR A 29 -0.13 -7.75 -8.54
C THR A 29 -0.25 -8.70 -9.72
N GLU A 30 0.72 -8.66 -10.65
CA GLU A 30 0.73 -9.53 -11.83
C GLU A 30 0.84 -11.01 -11.45
N ALA A 31 1.64 -11.36 -10.42
CA ALA A 31 1.77 -12.73 -9.94
C ALA A 31 0.44 -13.24 -9.34
N LEU A 32 -0.28 -12.42 -8.59
CA LEU A 32 -1.58 -12.79 -8.02
C LEU A 32 -2.63 -12.99 -9.11
N VAL A 33 -2.65 -12.14 -10.13
CA VAL A 33 -3.53 -12.32 -11.30
C VAL A 33 -3.19 -13.62 -12.03
N ALA A 34 -1.91 -13.90 -12.26
CA ALA A 34 -1.46 -15.13 -12.91
C ALA A 34 -1.83 -16.40 -12.11
N GLN A 35 -1.96 -16.30 -10.79
CA GLN A 35 -2.45 -17.37 -9.92
C GLN A 35 -3.99 -17.51 -9.93
N GLY A 36 -4.71 -16.70 -10.69
CA GLY A 36 -6.16 -16.78 -10.84
C GLY A 36 -6.95 -16.07 -9.75
N HIS A 37 -6.35 -15.12 -9.04
CA HIS A 37 -7.07 -14.27 -8.10
C HIS A 37 -7.77 -13.11 -8.81
N ASP A 38 -8.91 -12.66 -8.25
CA ASP A 38 -9.60 -11.44 -8.68
C ASP A 38 -8.94 -10.24 -7.97
N VAL A 39 -8.03 -9.59 -8.67
CA VAL A 39 -7.20 -8.52 -8.10
C VAL A 39 -7.66 -7.14 -8.58
N THR A 40 -7.82 -6.22 -7.65
CA THR A 40 -7.96 -4.79 -7.93
C THR A 40 -6.74 -4.05 -7.41
N LEU A 41 -6.07 -3.33 -8.29
CA LEU A 41 -4.96 -2.44 -7.95
C LEU A 41 -5.51 -1.02 -7.74
N PHE A 42 -5.37 -0.51 -6.52
CA PHE A 42 -5.58 0.90 -6.18
C PHE A 42 -4.25 1.62 -6.34
N ALA A 43 -4.12 2.42 -7.39
CA ALA A 43 -2.91 3.16 -7.74
C ALA A 43 -3.26 4.44 -8.51
N SER A 44 -2.26 5.20 -8.95
CA SER A 44 -2.48 6.35 -9.83
C SER A 44 -3.03 5.91 -11.19
N GLY A 45 -3.85 6.76 -11.81
CA GLY A 45 -4.56 6.44 -13.06
C GLY A 45 -3.67 6.28 -14.28
N ASP A 46 -2.40 6.64 -14.20
CA ASP A 46 -1.38 6.39 -15.22
C ASP A 46 -0.60 5.08 -15.03
N SER A 47 -1.05 4.23 -14.09
CA SER A 47 -0.56 2.86 -13.89
C SER A 47 -1.03 1.90 -14.98
N VAL A 48 -0.29 0.81 -15.18
CA VAL A 48 -0.62 -0.23 -16.17
C VAL A 48 -0.53 -1.60 -15.49
N THR A 49 -1.60 -2.38 -15.55
CA THR A 49 -1.68 -3.70 -14.91
C THR A 49 -2.66 -4.60 -15.64
N SER A 50 -2.50 -5.92 -15.52
CA SER A 50 -3.49 -6.92 -15.94
C SER A 50 -4.65 -7.08 -14.93
N ALA A 51 -4.47 -6.58 -13.69
CA ALA A 51 -5.54 -6.49 -12.70
C ALA A 51 -6.55 -5.39 -13.07
N ARG A 52 -7.66 -5.33 -12.34
CA ARG A 52 -8.55 -4.18 -12.45
C ARG A 52 -7.88 -2.97 -11.79
N LEU A 53 -7.61 -1.92 -12.56
CA LEU A 53 -7.14 -0.64 -12.02
C LEU A 53 -8.33 0.16 -11.48
N ASP A 54 -8.26 0.59 -10.23
CA ASP A 54 -9.18 1.53 -9.59
C ASP A 54 -8.37 2.71 -9.05
N ALA A 55 -8.47 3.86 -9.72
CA ALA A 55 -7.56 4.98 -9.52
C ALA A 55 -8.18 6.06 -8.61
N PRO A 56 -7.76 6.17 -7.34
CA PRO A 56 -8.19 7.25 -6.46
C PRO A 56 -7.62 8.62 -6.86
N TRP A 57 -6.56 8.65 -7.68
CA TRP A 57 -5.93 9.86 -8.18
C TRP A 57 -5.51 9.69 -9.65
N PRO A 58 -5.64 10.73 -10.50
CA PRO A 58 -5.53 10.56 -11.96
C PRO A 58 -4.10 10.26 -12.45
N ARG A 59 -3.06 10.67 -11.72
CA ARG A 59 -1.65 10.45 -12.11
C ARG A 59 -0.71 10.40 -10.93
N ALA A 60 0.49 9.84 -11.13
CA ALA A 60 1.52 9.73 -10.11
C ALA A 60 1.94 11.11 -9.57
N LEU A 61 2.03 11.25 -8.24
CA LEU A 61 2.25 12.53 -7.57
C LEU A 61 3.63 13.12 -7.85
N ARG A 62 4.66 12.27 -8.01
CA ARG A 62 6.05 12.73 -8.28
C ARG A 62 6.14 13.59 -9.54
N LEU A 63 5.33 13.27 -10.54
CA LEU A 63 5.33 13.95 -11.84
C LEU A 63 4.17 14.95 -11.98
N ASP A 64 3.45 15.21 -10.91
CA ASP A 64 2.33 16.13 -10.90
C ASP A 64 2.77 17.50 -10.31
N PRO A 65 2.97 18.54 -11.15
CA PRO A 65 3.44 19.83 -10.70
C PRO A 65 2.40 20.61 -9.87
N ASP A 66 1.14 20.18 -9.90
CA ASP A 66 0.04 20.87 -9.22
C ASP A 66 -0.14 20.37 -7.77
N ILE A 67 0.49 19.26 -7.40
CA ILE A 67 0.42 18.72 -6.03
C ILE A 67 1.23 19.59 -5.08
N ARG A 68 0.57 20.05 -4.01
CA ARG A 68 1.16 20.82 -2.92
C ARG A 68 1.19 20.04 -1.60
N ASP A 69 0.20 19.16 -1.38
CA ASP A 69 0.06 18.36 -0.18
C ASP A 69 -0.24 16.90 -0.56
N TRP A 70 0.80 16.07 -0.54
CA TRP A 70 0.66 14.64 -0.83
C TRP A 70 -0.04 13.89 0.31
N VAL A 71 0.00 14.39 1.55
CA VAL A 71 -0.68 13.77 2.70
C VAL A 71 -2.19 13.78 2.50
N ALA A 72 -2.73 14.88 1.95
CA ALA A 72 -4.15 14.97 1.61
C ALA A 72 -4.57 13.88 0.60
N THR A 73 -3.75 13.60 -0.42
CA THR A 73 -4.04 12.56 -1.41
C THR A 73 -3.99 11.15 -0.78
N TYR A 74 -3.12 10.93 0.20
CA TYR A 74 -3.07 9.67 0.95
C TYR A 74 -4.34 9.47 1.79
N HIS A 75 -4.81 10.50 2.49
CA HIS A 75 -6.07 10.44 3.23
C HIS A 75 -7.26 10.16 2.31
N LEU A 76 -7.33 10.82 1.16
CA LEU A 76 -8.35 10.54 0.15
C LEU A 76 -8.29 9.09 -0.33
N THR A 77 -7.09 8.55 -0.57
CA THR A 77 -6.90 7.16 -0.99
C THR A 77 -7.39 6.19 0.09
N LEU A 78 -7.03 6.40 1.34
CA LEU A 78 -7.46 5.54 2.45
C LEU A 78 -8.98 5.53 2.57
N GLU A 79 -9.64 6.68 2.54
CA GLU A 79 -11.10 6.77 2.58
C GLU A 79 -11.74 6.15 1.34
N TYR A 80 -11.15 6.35 0.17
CA TYR A 80 -11.62 5.77 -1.09
C TYR A 80 -11.61 4.24 -1.04
N VAL A 81 -10.55 3.63 -0.54
CA VAL A 81 -10.42 2.19 -0.34
C VAL A 81 -11.35 1.71 0.78
N PHE A 82 -11.44 2.44 1.90
CA PHE A 82 -12.28 2.08 3.04
C PHE A 82 -13.75 1.89 2.64
N ARG A 83 -14.30 2.80 1.86
CA ARG A 83 -15.68 2.70 1.35
C ARG A 83 -15.92 1.46 0.49
N ARG A 84 -14.88 0.86 -0.07
CA ARG A 84 -14.92 -0.31 -0.95
C ARG A 84 -14.41 -1.59 -0.29
N ALA A 85 -13.88 -1.51 0.92
CA ALA A 85 -13.20 -2.61 1.60
C ALA A 85 -14.07 -3.89 1.65
N HIS A 86 -15.37 -3.75 1.87
CA HIS A 86 -16.32 -4.86 1.95
C HIS A 86 -16.44 -5.71 0.65
N ASN A 87 -15.92 -5.23 -0.47
CA ASN A 87 -15.89 -5.97 -1.73
C ASN A 87 -14.75 -6.97 -1.82
N PHE A 88 -13.81 -6.95 -0.86
CA PHE A 88 -12.59 -7.75 -0.89
C PHE A 88 -12.55 -8.76 0.25
N ASP A 89 -11.81 -9.85 0.03
CA ASP A 89 -11.55 -10.86 1.03
C ASP A 89 -10.31 -10.49 1.88
N VAL A 90 -9.39 -9.70 1.30
CA VAL A 90 -8.18 -9.18 1.95
C VAL A 90 -7.73 -7.88 1.27
N LEU A 91 -7.16 -6.98 2.08
CA LEU A 91 -6.53 -5.74 1.63
C LEU A 91 -5.02 -5.84 1.87
N HIS A 92 -4.21 -5.52 0.88
CA HIS A 92 -2.76 -5.49 1.00
C HIS A 92 -2.23 -4.09 0.72
N PHE A 93 -1.72 -3.45 1.75
CA PHE A 93 -1.19 -2.08 1.68
C PHE A 93 0.32 -2.05 1.50
N HIS A 94 0.79 -1.09 0.71
CA HIS A 94 2.20 -0.74 0.54
C HIS A 94 2.47 0.70 1.00
N MET A 95 1.69 1.17 1.96
CA MET A 95 1.65 2.56 2.44
C MET A 95 2.14 2.69 3.89
N ASP A 96 3.09 1.87 4.31
CA ASP A 96 3.67 1.85 5.66
C ASP A 96 2.56 1.86 6.75
N TYR A 97 2.61 2.78 7.72
CA TYR A 97 1.67 2.86 8.84
C TYR A 97 0.35 3.60 8.54
N PHE A 98 0.21 4.22 7.38
CA PHE A 98 -0.97 5.05 7.06
C PHE A 98 -2.32 4.33 7.19
N PRO A 99 -2.46 3.05 6.82
CA PRO A 99 -3.74 2.35 6.95
C PRO A 99 -4.10 1.97 8.39
N ASN A 100 -3.12 1.85 9.30
CA ASN A 100 -3.31 1.20 10.58
C ASN A 100 -4.48 1.77 11.40
N SER A 101 -4.54 3.11 11.55
CA SER A 101 -5.58 3.75 12.37
C SER A 101 -6.99 3.52 11.85
N LEU A 102 -7.20 3.53 10.55
CA LEU A 102 -8.51 3.37 9.95
C LEU A 102 -8.90 1.89 9.82
N PHE A 103 -7.99 1.07 9.27
CA PHE A 103 -8.31 -0.30 8.89
C PHE A 103 -8.26 -1.30 10.05
N SER A 104 -7.58 -1.00 11.17
CA SER A 104 -7.67 -1.82 12.39
C SER A 104 -9.07 -1.82 13.05
N ARG A 105 -9.95 -0.92 12.62
CA ARG A 105 -11.31 -0.76 13.17
C ARG A 105 -12.42 -1.26 12.26
N GLN A 106 -12.08 -1.96 11.19
CA GLN A 106 -13.03 -2.54 10.23
C GLN A 106 -12.81 -4.06 10.09
N PRO A 107 -13.83 -4.83 9.64
CA PRO A 107 -13.80 -6.30 9.74
C PRO A 107 -12.99 -7.01 8.65
N VAL A 108 -12.65 -6.35 7.54
CA VAL A 108 -11.94 -7.00 6.42
C VAL A 108 -10.47 -7.17 6.79
N PRO A 109 -9.90 -8.38 6.71
CA PRO A 109 -8.48 -8.59 7.00
C PRO A 109 -7.58 -7.74 6.12
N PHE A 110 -6.52 -7.19 6.70
CA PHE A 110 -5.51 -6.48 5.93
C PHE A 110 -4.09 -6.81 6.39
N VAL A 111 -3.14 -6.58 5.53
CA VAL A 111 -1.69 -6.72 5.78
C VAL A 111 -0.98 -5.52 5.17
N THR A 112 0.14 -5.12 5.74
CA THR A 112 0.97 -4.04 5.20
C THR A 112 2.40 -4.51 4.94
N THR A 113 2.89 -4.35 3.72
CA THR A 113 4.31 -4.49 3.41
C THR A 113 5.01 -3.16 3.61
N LEU A 114 6.05 -3.17 4.44
CA LEU A 114 6.83 -2.00 4.80
C LEU A 114 7.97 -1.81 3.81
N HIS A 115 8.05 -0.64 3.19
CA HIS A 115 9.10 -0.30 2.23
C HIS A 115 10.07 0.76 2.76
N GLY A 116 9.68 1.48 3.80
CA GLY A 116 10.44 2.56 4.41
C GLY A 116 11.48 2.08 5.42
N ARG A 117 12.14 3.05 6.04
CA ARG A 117 13.05 2.84 7.18
C ARG A 117 12.25 2.45 8.42
N LEU A 118 12.82 1.58 9.26
CA LEU A 118 12.24 1.19 10.55
C LEU A 118 13.12 1.61 11.74
N ASP A 119 14.22 2.30 11.49
CA ASP A 119 15.21 2.72 12.50
C ASP A 119 14.93 4.12 13.07
N LEU A 120 13.81 4.74 12.69
CA LEU A 120 13.37 6.00 13.30
C LEU A 120 12.50 5.73 14.52
N ALA A 121 12.78 6.42 15.62
CA ALA A 121 12.14 6.17 16.92
C ALA A 121 10.60 6.37 16.86
N GLU A 122 10.14 7.37 16.13
CA GLU A 122 8.72 7.65 15.93
C GLU A 122 8.00 6.53 15.18
N PHE A 123 8.66 5.85 14.25
CA PHE A 123 8.05 4.74 13.51
C PHE A 123 7.83 3.53 14.42
N ALA A 124 8.83 3.19 15.23
CA ALA A 124 8.68 2.12 16.22
C ALA A 124 7.52 2.43 17.20
N ALA A 125 7.36 3.69 17.61
CA ALA A 125 6.25 4.10 18.48
C ALA A 125 4.89 3.93 17.80
N VAL A 126 4.77 4.34 16.52
CA VAL A 126 3.53 4.16 15.74
C VAL A 126 3.17 2.69 15.62
N TYR A 127 4.10 1.84 15.19
CA TYR A 127 3.80 0.41 14.99
C TYR A 127 3.42 -0.31 16.29
N ARG A 128 4.05 0.04 17.43
CA ARG A 128 3.69 -0.53 18.75
C ARG A 128 2.28 -0.15 19.21
N MET A 129 1.69 0.92 18.68
CA MET A 129 0.28 1.27 18.96
C MET A 129 -0.71 0.33 18.27
N PHE A 130 -0.25 -0.46 17.29
CA PHE A 130 -1.09 -1.38 16.51
C PHE A 130 -0.46 -2.79 16.46
N PRO A 131 -0.30 -3.45 17.64
CA PRO A 131 0.44 -4.71 17.73
C PRO A 131 -0.22 -5.88 16.98
N ASP A 132 -1.52 -5.79 16.73
CA ASP A 132 -2.30 -6.84 16.06
C ASP A 132 -2.36 -6.66 14.53
N VAL A 133 -1.75 -5.60 13.99
CA VAL A 133 -1.70 -5.37 12.54
C VAL A 133 -0.59 -6.23 11.93
N PRO A 134 -0.92 -7.14 11.00
CA PRO A 134 0.09 -7.95 10.32
C PRO A 134 1.00 -7.08 9.45
N LEU A 135 2.31 -7.16 9.68
CA LEU A 135 3.33 -6.43 8.95
C LEU A 135 4.28 -7.39 8.23
N VAL A 136 4.69 -7.02 7.05
CA VAL A 136 5.69 -7.74 6.24
C VAL A 136 6.89 -6.84 6.02
N SER A 137 8.07 -7.25 6.48
CA SER A 137 9.33 -6.59 6.16
C SER A 137 9.89 -7.10 4.84
N ILE A 138 10.53 -6.23 4.06
CA ILE A 138 11.14 -6.62 2.77
C ILE A 138 12.52 -7.30 2.92
N SER A 139 13.08 -7.30 4.13
CA SER A 139 14.34 -7.99 4.42
C SER A 139 14.62 -8.10 5.91
N ASP A 140 15.49 -9.06 6.28
CA ASP A 140 15.99 -9.17 7.66
C ASP A 140 16.75 -7.91 8.10
N SER A 141 17.42 -7.25 7.18
CA SER A 141 18.12 -5.99 7.48
C SER A 141 17.15 -4.88 7.85
N GLN A 142 16.03 -4.76 7.14
CA GLN A 142 15.03 -3.73 7.42
C GLN A 142 14.40 -3.90 8.81
N ARG A 143 14.08 -5.12 9.22
CA ARG A 143 13.39 -5.39 10.51
C ARG A 143 14.29 -5.36 11.73
N ARG A 144 15.64 -5.36 11.58
CA ARG A 144 16.59 -5.38 12.73
C ARG A 144 16.30 -4.36 13.84
N PRO A 145 15.92 -3.11 13.53
CA PRO A 145 15.62 -2.13 14.57
C PRO A 145 14.34 -2.43 15.36
N VAL A 146 13.45 -3.24 14.82
CA VAL A 146 12.12 -3.53 15.38
C VAL A 146 11.76 -5.02 15.18
N PRO A 147 12.57 -5.95 15.70
CA PRO A 147 12.46 -7.38 15.40
C PRO A 147 11.13 -7.99 15.85
N ASP A 148 10.47 -7.39 16.82
CA ASP A 148 9.22 -7.88 17.41
C ASP A 148 7.97 -7.43 16.68
N LEU A 149 8.11 -6.64 15.59
CA LEU A 149 6.97 -6.05 14.87
C LEU A 149 6.64 -6.74 13.53
N CYS A 150 7.52 -7.61 12.99
CA CYS A 150 7.32 -8.26 11.69
C CYS A 150 7.49 -9.77 11.77
#